data_b12cca3344b1a5977651db9eabde3607
#
_entry.id   b12cca3344b1a5977651db9eabde3607
#
_cell.length_a   1.000
_cell.length_b   1.000
_cell.length_c   1.000
_cell.angle_alpha   90.00
_cell.angle_beta   90.00
_cell.angle_gamma   90.00
#
_symmetry.space_group_name_H-M   'P 1'
#
loop_
_entity.id
_entity.type
_entity.pdbx_description
1 polymer ?
#
loop_
_entity_poly.entity_id
_entity_poly.type
_entity_poly.pdbx_seq_one_letter_code
_entity_poly.pdbx_strand_id
1 'polypeptide(L)'
;MNETFRPRSNFAWAATSYVLIALFAVNSLWVVEDNLQIIRDLFVCAILSVLVFFFWIKPKLILRADVIEVVNPFRTDLIAYSDVLDLETKWSLAIVHSRGRTRVWVAPASGKQRWVADKKFGWIGGNSTASEPKSAGMESMSASLDSLSGQAAYMIRERIKRLH
;
A
#
# COMPACT_ATOMS: atom_id res chain seq x y z
N MET A 1 -10.07 21.53 0.68
CA MET A 1 -8.89 21.09 1.47
C MET A 1 -8.40 19.77 0.88
N ASN A 2 -7.10 19.67 0.60
CA ASN A 2 -6.49 18.42 0.11
C ASN A 2 -5.97 17.64 1.32
N GLU A 3 -6.39 16.39 1.46
CA GLU A 3 -5.92 15.50 2.52
C GLU A 3 -5.01 14.45 1.90
N THR A 4 -3.83 14.22 2.50
CA THR A 4 -2.87 13.23 2.01
C THR A 4 -2.70 12.12 3.03
N PHE A 5 -3.03 10.90 2.65
CA PHE A 5 -2.76 9.71 3.44
C PHE A 5 -1.40 9.13 3.06
N ARG A 6 -0.48 9.13 4.03
CA ARG A 6 0.87 8.59 3.89
C ARG A 6 1.34 8.02 5.22
N PRO A 7 1.38 6.69 5.38
CA PRO A 7 1.79 6.06 6.64
C PRO A 7 3.23 6.40 7.01
N ARG A 8 3.44 6.73 8.28
CA ARG A 8 4.79 6.99 8.82
C ARG A 8 5.72 5.78 8.73
N SER A 9 5.15 4.57 8.76
CA SER A 9 5.90 3.32 8.59
C SER A 9 6.66 3.25 7.27
N ASN A 10 6.13 3.81 6.18
CA ASN A 10 6.82 3.83 4.90
C ASN A 10 8.12 4.64 4.95
N PHE A 11 8.14 5.74 5.69
CA PHE A 11 9.37 6.52 5.91
C PHE A 11 10.37 5.76 6.77
N ALA A 12 9.92 5.07 7.81
CA ALA A 12 10.80 4.25 8.64
C ALA A 12 11.48 3.14 7.82
N TRP A 13 10.70 2.42 7.00
CA TRP A 13 11.25 1.40 6.10
C TRP A 13 12.20 2.00 5.05
N ALA A 14 11.86 3.16 4.47
CA ALA A 14 12.75 3.86 3.54
C ALA A 14 14.07 4.25 4.23
N ALA A 15 14.00 4.86 5.41
CA ALA A 15 15.19 5.28 6.17
C ALA A 15 16.08 4.08 6.52
N THR A 16 15.50 2.98 7.04
CA THR A 16 16.25 1.76 7.32
C THR A 16 16.93 1.20 6.07
N SER A 17 16.22 1.16 4.94
CA SER A 17 16.79 0.69 3.68
C SER A 17 17.94 1.57 3.20
N TYR A 18 17.82 2.90 3.28
CA TYR A 18 18.91 3.80 2.91
C TYR A 18 20.12 3.69 3.84
N VAL A 19 19.91 3.48 5.15
CA VAL A 19 21.00 3.24 6.08
C VAL A 19 21.77 1.96 5.71
N LEU A 20 21.06 0.88 5.39
CA LEU A 20 21.70 -0.38 4.98
C LEU A 20 22.47 -0.23 3.66
N ILE A 21 21.90 0.48 2.68
CA ILE A 21 22.58 0.78 1.40
C ILE A 21 23.84 1.62 1.64
N ALA A 22 23.76 2.63 2.51
CA ALA A 22 24.91 3.47 2.84
C ALA A 22 26.02 2.68 3.55
N LEU A 23 25.66 1.82 4.52
CA LEU A 23 26.63 0.93 5.18
C LEU A 23 27.31 -0.02 4.20
N PHE A 24 26.55 -0.58 3.26
CA PHE A 24 27.12 -1.44 2.22
C PHE A 24 28.06 -0.66 1.30
N ALA A 25 27.67 0.55 0.87
CA ALA A 25 28.53 1.41 0.04
C ALA A 25 29.83 1.80 0.75
N VAL A 26 29.74 2.19 2.04
CA VAL A 26 30.93 2.51 2.86
C VAL A 26 31.82 1.27 3.01
N ASN A 27 31.23 0.10 3.29
CA ASN A 27 32.00 -1.13 3.38
C ASN A 27 32.72 -1.47 2.06
N SER A 28 32.05 -1.31 0.92
CA SER A 28 32.67 -1.54 -0.39
C SER A 28 33.85 -0.59 -0.65
N LEU A 29 33.71 0.70 -0.31
CA LEU A 29 34.79 1.68 -0.45
C LEU A 29 35.97 1.46 0.49
N TRP A 30 35.78 0.78 1.62
CA TRP A 30 36.81 0.61 2.65
C TRP A 30 37.54 -0.72 2.54
N VAL A 31 36.85 -1.78 2.13
CA VAL A 31 37.39 -3.16 2.17
C VAL A 31 37.78 -3.67 0.80
N VAL A 32 37.16 -3.17 -0.28
CA VAL A 32 37.40 -3.66 -1.63
C VAL A 32 38.54 -2.88 -2.26
N GLU A 33 39.56 -3.59 -2.72
CA GLU A 33 40.75 -2.99 -3.40
C GLU A 33 40.55 -2.87 -4.92
N ASP A 34 39.65 -3.68 -5.50
CA ASP A 34 39.38 -3.67 -6.94
C ASP A 34 38.42 -2.55 -7.33
N ASN A 35 38.92 -1.59 -8.10
CA ASN A 35 38.10 -0.45 -8.58
C ASN A 35 36.89 -0.86 -9.41
N LEU A 36 36.98 -1.94 -10.20
CA LEU A 36 35.87 -2.41 -11.01
C LEU A 36 34.75 -2.97 -10.13
N GLN A 37 35.11 -3.67 -9.06
CA GLN A 37 34.13 -4.17 -8.08
C GLN A 37 33.48 -3.02 -7.33
N ILE A 38 34.23 -2.01 -6.91
CA ILE A 38 33.66 -0.80 -6.25
C ILE A 38 32.63 -0.13 -7.15
N ILE A 39 32.95 0.08 -8.43
CA ILE A 39 32.02 0.71 -9.39
C ILE A 39 30.73 -0.12 -9.52
N ARG A 40 30.85 -1.44 -9.62
CA ARG A 40 29.69 -2.35 -9.69
C ARG A 40 28.83 -2.26 -8.44
N ASP A 41 29.43 -2.26 -7.25
CA ASP A 41 28.73 -2.22 -5.97
C ASP A 41 28.02 -0.87 -5.78
N LEU A 42 28.65 0.23 -6.13
CA LEU A 42 28.03 1.56 -6.13
C LEU A 42 26.88 1.66 -7.14
N PHE A 43 27.00 1.04 -8.30
CA PHE A 43 25.92 0.98 -9.28
C PHE A 43 24.72 0.19 -8.73
N VAL A 44 24.94 -0.92 -8.04
CA VAL A 44 23.89 -1.68 -7.35
C VAL A 44 23.23 -0.81 -6.26
N CYS A 45 24.02 -0.09 -5.45
CA CYS A 45 23.49 0.84 -4.45
C CYS A 45 22.60 1.91 -5.07
N ALA A 46 22.98 2.46 -6.22
CA ALA A 46 22.20 3.46 -6.95
C ALA A 46 20.84 2.87 -7.40
N ILE A 47 20.84 1.67 -7.99
CA ILE A 47 19.61 0.97 -8.38
C ILE A 47 18.71 0.73 -7.18
N LEU A 48 19.27 0.17 -6.08
CA LEU A 48 18.50 -0.09 -4.86
C LEU A 48 17.90 1.19 -4.27
N SER A 49 18.65 2.30 -4.30
CA SER A 49 18.18 3.61 -3.82
C SER A 49 16.97 4.10 -4.63
N VAL A 50 17.02 3.94 -5.96
CA VAL A 50 15.90 4.27 -6.85
C VAL A 50 14.69 3.40 -6.55
N LEU A 51 14.87 2.08 -6.32
CA LEU A 51 13.79 1.18 -5.96
C LEU A 51 13.16 1.56 -4.61
N VAL A 52 13.97 1.89 -3.60
CA VAL A 52 13.47 2.38 -2.30
C VAL A 52 12.61 3.62 -2.48
N PHE A 53 13.04 4.57 -3.30
CA PHE A 53 12.25 5.76 -3.61
C PHE A 53 10.90 5.39 -4.23
N PHE A 54 10.87 4.55 -5.26
CA PHE A 54 9.66 4.16 -5.97
C PHE A 54 8.66 3.38 -5.11
N PHE A 55 9.14 2.49 -4.22
CA PHE A 55 8.26 1.60 -3.45
C PHE A 55 7.82 2.18 -2.11
N TRP A 56 8.63 3.02 -1.46
CA TRP A 56 8.31 3.55 -0.13
C TRP A 56 8.06 5.06 -0.09
N ILE A 57 8.77 5.85 -0.90
CA ILE A 57 8.67 7.30 -0.84
C ILE A 57 7.62 7.84 -1.80
N LYS A 58 7.57 7.39 -3.03
CA LYS A 58 6.64 7.87 -4.05
C LYS A 58 5.16 7.57 -3.76
N PRO A 59 4.76 6.36 -3.27
CA PRO A 59 3.36 6.02 -3.12
C PRO A 59 2.65 6.89 -2.07
N LYS A 60 1.47 7.39 -2.42
CA LYS A 60 0.60 8.19 -1.57
C LYS A 60 -0.84 8.15 -2.07
N LEU A 61 -1.79 8.43 -1.19
CA LEU A 61 -3.18 8.63 -1.52
C LEU A 61 -3.54 10.08 -1.20
N ILE A 62 -4.02 10.82 -2.19
CA ILE A 62 -4.40 12.23 -2.03
C ILE A 62 -5.89 12.35 -2.29
N LEU A 63 -6.62 12.86 -1.30
CA LEU A 63 -8.04 13.18 -1.41
C LEU A 63 -8.15 14.67 -1.78
N ARG A 64 -8.44 14.95 -3.03
CA ARG A 64 -8.70 16.31 -3.54
C ARG A 64 -10.17 16.68 -3.36
N ALA A 65 -10.58 17.87 -3.80
CA ALA A 65 -11.97 18.32 -3.70
C ALA A 65 -12.93 17.35 -4.43
N ASP A 66 -12.62 17.00 -5.67
CA ASP A 66 -13.52 16.28 -6.55
C ASP A 66 -13.03 14.89 -6.97
N VAL A 67 -11.74 14.59 -6.71
CA VAL A 67 -11.11 13.36 -7.16
C VAL A 67 -10.20 12.74 -6.10
N ILE A 68 -10.08 11.43 -6.15
CA ILE A 68 -9.11 10.63 -5.41
C ILE A 68 -7.92 10.39 -6.32
N GLU A 69 -6.75 10.87 -5.94
CA GLU A 69 -5.48 10.61 -6.64
C GLU A 69 -4.73 9.48 -5.94
N VAL A 70 -4.60 8.35 -6.61
CA VAL A 70 -3.86 7.18 -6.14
C VAL A 70 -2.51 7.14 -6.82
N VAL A 71 -1.46 7.52 -6.11
CA VAL A 71 -0.08 7.45 -6.60
C VAL A 71 0.53 6.12 -6.18
N ASN A 72 0.62 5.19 -7.10
CA ASN A 72 1.30 3.90 -6.95
C ASN A 72 2.75 3.99 -7.48
N PRO A 73 3.64 3.00 -7.24
CA PRO A 73 5.02 3.02 -7.70
C PRO A 73 5.16 3.31 -9.20
N PHE A 74 4.36 2.64 -10.04
CA PHE A 74 4.49 2.68 -11.51
C PHE A 74 3.32 3.37 -12.20
N ARG A 75 2.23 3.69 -11.49
CA ARG A 75 1.01 4.25 -12.06
C ARG A 75 0.36 5.25 -11.11
N THR A 76 -0.21 6.31 -11.70
CA THR A 76 -1.06 7.26 -10.97
C THR A 76 -2.45 7.22 -11.57
N ASP A 77 -3.46 6.99 -10.73
CA ASP A 77 -4.86 6.92 -11.14
C ASP A 77 -5.63 8.06 -10.48
N LEU A 78 -6.48 8.74 -11.29
CA LEU A 78 -7.43 9.74 -10.84
C LEU A 78 -8.84 9.15 -10.90
N ILE A 79 -9.53 9.11 -9.78
CA ILE A 79 -10.86 8.51 -9.63
C ILE A 79 -11.79 9.58 -9.08
N ALA A 80 -12.85 9.91 -9.80
CA ALA A 80 -13.89 10.81 -9.27
C ALA A 80 -14.63 10.12 -8.13
N TYR A 81 -15.08 10.88 -7.12
CA TYR A 81 -15.86 10.30 -6.02
C TYR A 81 -17.18 9.69 -6.49
N SER A 82 -17.78 10.26 -7.55
CA SER A 82 -19.00 9.74 -8.20
C SER A 82 -18.81 8.37 -8.87
N ASP A 83 -17.57 8.05 -9.26
CA ASP A 83 -17.24 6.79 -9.93
C ASP A 83 -16.94 5.65 -8.95
N VAL A 84 -16.80 5.95 -7.65
CA VAL A 84 -16.49 4.95 -6.62
C VAL A 84 -17.73 4.09 -6.35
N LEU A 85 -17.63 2.81 -6.68
CA LEU A 85 -18.70 1.84 -6.49
C LEU A 85 -18.54 1.07 -5.17
N ASP A 86 -17.31 0.67 -4.81
CA ASP A 86 -17.03 -0.08 -3.59
C ASP A 86 -15.58 0.13 -3.11
N LEU A 87 -15.33 -0.14 -1.84
CA LEU A 87 -14.01 -0.08 -1.20
C LEU A 87 -13.70 -1.43 -0.56
N GLU A 88 -12.83 -2.19 -1.21
CA GLU A 88 -12.37 -3.48 -0.72
C GLU A 88 -11.11 -3.33 0.15
N THR A 89 -11.13 -3.91 1.36
CA THR A 89 -10.02 -3.80 2.32
C THR A 89 -9.37 -5.13 2.69
N LYS A 90 -9.76 -6.25 2.05
CA LYS A 90 -9.37 -7.62 2.43
C LYS A 90 -7.84 -7.85 2.49
N TRP A 91 -7.11 -7.47 1.46
CA TRP A 91 -5.64 -7.67 1.36
C TRP A 91 -4.86 -6.36 1.27
N SER A 92 -5.48 -5.33 0.75
CA SER A 92 -5.05 -3.95 0.66
C SER A 92 -6.29 -3.14 0.31
N LEU A 93 -6.26 -1.83 0.53
CA LEU A 93 -7.32 -0.99 0.01
C LEU A 93 -7.33 -1.10 -1.52
N ALA A 94 -8.47 -1.46 -2.09
CA ALA A 94 -8.75 -1.37 -3.51
C ALA A 94 -10.04 -0.58 -3.73
N ILE A 95 -9.99 0.39 -4.64
CA ILE A 95 -11.12 1.22 -5.04
C ILE A 95 -11.72 0.59 -6.28
N VAL A 96 -12.95 0.10 -6.16
CA VAL A 96 -13.73 -0.39 -7.31
C VAL A 96 -14.46 0.79 -7.90
N HIS A 97 -14.29 1.03 -9.19
CA HIS A 97 -14.89 2.15 -9.91
C HIS A 97 -15.39 1.71 -11.28
N SER A 98 -16.16 2.55 -11.96
CA SER A 98 -16.80 2.22 -13.25
C SER A 98 -15.85 1.68 -14.33
N ARG A 99 -14.57 2.08 -14.30
CA ARG A 99 -13.53 1.66 -15.25
C ARG A 99 -12.72 0.45 -14.79
N GLY A 100 -13.02 -0.13 -13.61
CA GLY A 100 -12.34 -1.29 -13.08
C GLY A 100 -11.95 -1.17 -11.60
N ARG A 101 -10.77 -1.68 -11.25
CA ARG A 101 -10.29 -1.76 -9.87
C ARG A 101 -8.88 -1.20 -9.76
N THR A 102 -8.70 -0.19 -8.89
CA THR A 102 -7.38 0.37 -8.56
C THR A 102 -6.97 -0.02 -7.15
N ARG A 103 -5.85 -0.73 -7.03
CA ARG A 103 -5.25 -1.07 -5.74
C ARG A 103 -4.42 0.10 -5.22
N VAL A 104 -4.56 0.43 -3.94
CA VAL A 104 -3.82 1.48 -3.26
C VAL A 104 -2.59 0.87 -2.57
N TRP A 105 -1.41 1.07 -3.15
CA TRP A 105 -0.16 0.49 -2.64
C TRP A 105 0.18 0.92 -1.21
N VAL A 106 -0.10 2.18 -0.88
CA VAL A 106 0.24 2.81 0.40
C VAL A 106 -0.62 2.33 1.57
N ALA A 107 -1.72 1.61 1.32
CA ALA A 107 -2.67 1.14 2.32
C ALA A 107 -2.78 -0.41 2.34
N PRO A 108 -1.71 -1.14 2.73
CA PRO A 108 -1.76 -2.59 2.86
C PRO A 108 -2.64 -2.99 4.05
N ALA A 109 -3.24 -4.18 4.00
CA ALA A 109 -3.85 -4.79 5.17
C ALA A 109 -2.79 -5.13 6.22
N SER A 110 -3.13 -5.04 7.52
CA SER A 110 -2.18 -5.38 8.58
C SER A 110 -1.79 -6.87 8.53
N GLY A 111 -0.51 -7.17 8.82
CA GLY A 111 0.03 -8.54 8.76
C GLY A 111 -0.67 -9.52 9.72
N LYS A 112 -1.15 -9.03 10.88
CA LYS A 112 -1.94 -9.83 11.84
C LYS A 112 -3.26 -10.31 11.23
N GLN A 113 -3.87 -9.53 10.38
CA GLN A 113 -5.13 -9.85 9.74
C GLN A 113 -4.97 -10.82 8.58
N ARG A 114 -3.83 -10.80 7.87
CA ARG A 114 -3.48 -11.82 6.86
C ARG A 114 -3.38 -13.20 7.49
N TRP A 115 -2.68 -13.32 8.62
CA TRP A 115 -2.50 -14.59 9.31
C TRP A 115 -3.80 -15.19 9.88
N VAL A 116 -4.69 -14.34 10.43
CA VAL A 116 -6.02 -14.77 10.93
C VAL A 116 -6.93 -15.20 9.78
N ALA A 117 -6.88 -14.51 8.64
CA ALA A 117 -7.65 -14.89 7.45
C ALA A 117 -7.17 -16.22 6.86
N ASP A 118 -5.86 -16.45 6.79
CA ASP A 118 -5.27 -17.71 6.31
C ASP A 118 -5.59 -18.90 7.24
N LYS A 119 -5.54 -18.71 8.57
CA LYS A 119 -5.92 -19.77 9.52
C LYS A 119 -7.39 -20.15 9.46
N LYS A 120 -8.30 -19.19 9.24
CA LYS A 120 -9.73 -19.50 9.09
C LYS A 120 -10.03 -20.22 7.79
N PHE A 121 -9.26 -20.00 6.73
CA PHE A 121 -9.43 -20.70 5.45
C PHE A 121 -8.79 -22.09 5.42
N GLY A 122 -7.73 -22.31 6.19
CA GLY A 122 -7.00 -23.59 6.22
C GLY A 122 -7.69 -24.71 7.00
N TRP A 123 -8.67 -24.43 7.87
CA TRP A 123 -9.35 -25.46 8.64
C TRP A 123 -10.77 -25.78 8.15
N ILE A 124 -11.32 -25.03 7.23
CA ILE A 124 -12.60 -25.35 6.58
C ILE A 124 -12.28 -25.92 5.19
N GLY A 125 -11.67 -27.10 5.17
CA GLY A 125 -11.68 -28.01 4.03
C GLY A 125 -13.05 -28.62 3.90
N GLY A 126 -13.94 -27.98 3.17
CA GLY A 126 -15.27 -28.50 2.89
C GLY A 126 -15.98 -27.56 1.92
N ASN A 127 -16.20 -28.09 0.71
CA ASN A 127 -17.14 -27.58 -0.29
C ASN A 127 -18.08 -26.48 0.21
N SER A 128 -17.84 -25.26 -0.15
CA SER A 128 -18.89 -24.24 -0.19
C SER A 128 -18.88 -23.57 -1.54
N THR A 129 -19.77 -24.10 -2.37
CA THR A 129 -20.34 -23.43 -3.54
C THR A 129 -20.62 -21.96 -3.24
N ALA A 130 -20.08 -21.13 -4.10
CA ALA A 130 -20.33 -19.71 -4.14
C ALA A 130 -21.84 -19.47 -4.29
N SER A 131 -22.50 -18.98 -3.28
CA SER A 131 -23.75 -18.20 -3.31
C SER A 131 -24.29 -18.03 -1.88
N GLU A 132 -23.72 -17.09 -1.11
CA GLU A 132 -24.52 -16.54 0.00
C GLU A 132 -24.60 -15.02 -0.13
N PRO A 133 -25.82 -14.46 0.03
CA PRO A 133 -26.02 -13.03 -0.05
C PRO A 133 -25.30 -12.35 1.12
N LYS A 134 -24.63 -11.26 0.85
CA LYS A 134 -24.02 -10.36 1.83
C LYS A 134 -25.04 -10.04 2.93
N SER A 135 -24.96 -10.74 4.04
CA SER A 135 -25.59 -10.28 5.27
C SER A 135 -24.85 -9.02 5.74
N ALA A 136 -25.56 -7.90 5.69
CA ALA A 136 -25.17 -6.65 6.29
C ALA A 136 -24.80 -6.90 7.75
N GLY A 137 -23.54 -6.69 8.15
CA GLY A 137 -23.15 -6.69 9.55
C GLY A 137 -21.78 -7.22 9.93
N MET A 138 -21.05 -7.86 9.03
CA MET A 138 -19.68 -8.28 9.35
C MET A 138 -18.69 -7.38 8.61
N GLU A 139 -18.41 -6.20 9.18
CA GLU A 139 -17.22 -5.46 8.79
C GLU A 139 -16.00 -6.40 8.98
N SER A 140 -15.34 -6.71 7.88
CA SER A 140 -14.15 -7.57 7.97
C SER A 140 -13.14 -6.87 8.88
N MET A 141 -12.41 -7.63 9.71
CA MET A 141 -11.38 -7.07 10.62
C MET A 141 -10.35 -6.21 9.88
N SER A 142 -10.23 -6.36 8.55
CA SER A 142 -9.37 -5.52 7.70
C SER A 142 -9.99 -4.15 7.39
N ALA A 143 -11.27 -3.95 7.65
CA ALA A 143 -11.94 -2.66 7.57
C ALA A 143 -11.84 -1.87 8.90
N SER A 144 -11.28 -2.46 9.95
CA SER A 144 -11.09 -1.78 11.24
C SER A 144 -10.09 -0.62 11.11
N LEU A 145 -10.29 0.44 11.91
CA LEU A 145 -9.41 1.61 11.96
C LEU A 145 -7.97 1.28 12.42
N ASP A 146 -7.73 0.09 12.96
CA ASP A 146 -6.41 -0.40 13.33
C ASP A 146 -5.54 -0.80 12.12
N SER A 147 -6.13 -0.93 10.94
CA SER A 147 -5.41 -1.22 9.69
C SER A 147 -5.24 0.03 8.82
N LEU A 148 -4.11 0.11 8.09
CA LEU A 148 -3.89 1.19 7.14
C LEU A 148 -4.94 1.20 6.02
N SER A 149 -5.39 0.03 5.58
CA SER A 149 -6.47 -0.11 4.61
C SER A 149 -7.81 0.38 5.16
N GLY A 150 -8.12 0.08 6.43
CA GLY A 150 -9.32 0.57 7.10
C GLY A 150 -9.31 2.08 7.31
N GLN A 151 -8.18 2.65 7.78
CA GLN A 151 -8.03 4.09 7.93
C GLN A 151 -8.21 4.84 6.60
N ALA A 152 -7.56 4.38 5.54
CA ALA A 152 -7.70 4.98 4.22
C ALA A 152 -9.12 4.85 3.65
N ALA A 153 -9.77 3.69 3.83
CA ALA A 153 -11.16 3.50 3.43
C ALA A 153 -12.12 4.41 4.21
N TYR A 154 -11.89 4.59 5.51
CA TYR A 154 -12.67 5.49 6.35
C TYR A 154 -12.57 6.94 5.86
N MET A 155 -11.36 7.43 5.58
CA MET A 155 -11.15 8.78 5.05
C MET A 155 -11.91 9.01 3.73
N ILE A 156 -11.89 8.02 2.83
CA ILE A 156 -12.63 8.11 1.56
C ILE A 156 -14.14 8.15 1.81
N ARG A 157 -14.68 7.26 2.67
CA ARG A 157 -16.11 7.22 2.99
C ARG A 157 -16.59 8.53 3.63
N GLU A 158 -15.83 9.08 4.58
CA GLU A 158 -16.16 10.36 5.21
C GLU A 158 -16.14 11.51 4.18
N ARG A 159 -15.23 11.47 3.22
CA ARG A 159 -15.19 12.48 2.16
C ARG A 159 -16.39 12.38 1.23
N ILE A 160 -16.77 11.17 0.83
CA ILE A 160 -17.97 10.94 0.01
C ILE A 160 -19.23 11.44 0.73
N LYS A 161 -19.38 11.15 2.03
CA LYS A 161 -20.52 11.63 2.83
C LYS A 161 -20.62 13.15 2.92
N ARG A 162 -19.51 13.86 2.88
CA ARG A 162 -19.49 15.34 2.92
C ARG A 162 -19.81 15.98 1.58
N LEU A 163 -19.73 15.23 0.49
CA LEU A 163 -20.01 15.69 -0.87
C LEU A 163 -21.48 15.45 -1.28
N HIS A 164 -22.18 14.60 -0.57
CA HIS A 164 -23.63 14.34 -0.68
C HIS A 164 -24.39 15.01 0.44
#